data_6b732455e372bf32d2125f14e617c46b
#
_entry.id   6b732455e372bf32d2125f14e617c46b
#
_cell.length_a   1.000
_cell.length_b   1.000
_cell.length_c   1.000
_cell.angle_alpha   90.00
_cell.angle_beta   90.00
_cell.angle_gamma   90.00
#
_symmetry.space_group_name_H-M   'P 1'
#
loop_
_entity.id
_entity.type
_entity.pdbx_description
1 polymer ?
#
loop_
_entity_poly.entity_id
_entity_poly.type
_entity_poly.pdbx_seq_one_letter_code
_entity_poly.pdbx_strand_id
1 'polypeptide(L)'
;STGSLENVLTSDKKIVAFVGTSKNGTSFIVNNLASLFSSIGVKTAILDMTQNRNAYYIYTNNDENLRQISYDAIEKLENGVAEGIKADRNLTVYTAVPGEEKDFSNAEAILTTLAKNESLVLIDCDFNTPLGYFANAQEIYLVQSMDILTIQPLTAFLRELKTKGILNEEKLRAVVNKEIRVRG
;
A
#
# COMPACT_ATOMS: atom_id res chain seq x y z
N SER A 1 -2.79 -20.62 8.24
CA SER A 1 -3.65 -20.47 9.41
C SER A 1 -4.10 -19.03 9.52
N THR A 2 -5.39 -18.86 9.68
CA THR A 2 -6.04 -17.55 9.73
C THR A 2 -5.63 -16.69 10.92
N GLY A 3 -5.04 -17.28 11.95
CA GLY A 3 -4.59 -16.56 13.15
C GLY A 3 -3.20 -15.95 13.07
N SER A 4 -2.42 -16.21 12.01
CA SER A 4 -1.01 -15.83 12.02
C SER A 4 -0.78 -14.32 11.92
N LEU A 5 -1.59 -13.59 11.16
CA LEU A 5 -1.46 -12.13 11.08
C LEU A 5 -1.86 -11.46 12.40
N GLU A 6 -2.95 -11.85 13.02
CA GLU A 6 -3.37 -11.35 14.32
C GLU A 6 -2.32 -11.57 15.39
N ASN A 7 -1.66 -12.73 15.37
CA ASN A 7 -0.61 -13.06 16.32
C ASN A 7 0.65 -12.21 16.12
N VAL A 8 0.91 -11.76 14.90
CA VAL A 8 2.07 -10.91 14.59
C VAL A 8 1.79 -9.44 14.89
N LEU A 9 0.55 -8.99 14.73
CA LEU A 9 0.17 -7.60 14.97
C LEU A 9 0.10 -7.28 16.47
N THR A 10 1.20 -6.78 16.98
CA THR A 10 1.29 -6.27 18.35
C THR A 10 0.92 -4.78 18.37
N SER A 11 0.81 -4.18 19.57
CA SER A 11 0.38 -2.80 19.73
C SER A 11 1.30 -1.77 19.07
N ASP A 12 2.55 -2.14 18.79
CA ASP A 12 3.55 -1.29 18.14
C ASP A 12 3.63 -1.50 16.62
N LYS A 13 2.75 -2.33 16.06
CA LYS A 13 2.72 -2.63 14.62
C LYS A 13 1.42 -2.18 13.99
N LYS A 14 1.50 -1.65 12.77
CA LYS A 14 0.33 -1.13 12.08
C LYS A 14 0.38 -1.36 10.58
N ILE A 15 -0.76 -1.75 10.03
CA ILE A 15 -0.98 -1.89 8.58
C ILE A 15 -2.04 -0.87 8.18
N VAL A 16 -1.69 0.01 7.26
CA VAL A 16 -2.55 1.09 6.80
C VAL A 16 -2.65 1.05 5.28
N ALA A 17 -3.86 1.01 4.75
CA ALA A 17 -4.12 1.06 3.33
C ALA A 17 -4.51 2.48 2.91
N PHE A 18 -3.98 2.91 1.78
CA PHE A 18 -4.31 4.18 1.13
C PHE A 18 -4.90 3.87 -0.23
N VAL A 19 -6.07 4.39 -0.53
CA VAL A 19 -6.76 4.13 -1.79
C VAL A 19 -7.28 5.43 -2.41
N GLY A 20 -7.12 5.51 -3.70
CA GLY A 20 -7.60 6.63 -4.51
C GLY A 20 -7.25 6.36 -5.96
N THR A 21 -7.59 7.28 -6.84
CA THR A 21 -7.14 7.23 -8.22
C THR A 21 -5.70 7.73 -8.32
N SER A 22 -4.95 7.29 -9.34
CA SER A 22 -3.58 7.76 -9.56
C SER A 22 -3.46 9.28 -9.71
N LYS A 23 -4.55 9.95 -10.14
CA LYS A 23 -4.61 11.41 -10.28
C LYS A 23 -4.80 12.13 -8.94
N ASN A 24 -5.10 11.41 -7.87
CA ASN A 24 -5.39 12.01 -6.56
C ASN A 24 -4.16 12.13 -5.66
N GLY A 25 -2.98 11.77 -6.16
CA GLY A 25 -1.75 11.87 -5.40
C GLY A 25 -1.61 10.84 -4.27
N THR A 26 -2.30 9.70 -4.36
CA THR A 26 -2.23 8.64 -3.35
C THR A 26 -0.80 8.18 -3.12
N SER A 27 -0.08 7.88 -4.20
CA SER A 27 1.33 7.44 -4.11
C SER A 27 2.22 8.53 -3.53
N PHE A 28 1.97 9.79 -3.85
CA PHE A 28 2.68 10.93 -3.28
C PHE A 28 2.54 10.96 -1.75
N ILE A 29 1.32 10.80 -1.24
CA ILE A 29 1.05 10.77 0.20
C ILE A 29 1.76 9.58 0.85
N VAL A 30 1.65 8.40 0.29
CA VAL A 30 2.28 7.18 0.81
C VAL A 30 3.80 7.37 0.89
N ASN A 31 4.42 7.86 -0.18
CA ASN A 31 5.86 8.07 -0.22
C ASN A 31 6.33 9.11 0.79
N ASN A 32 5.60 10.20 0.95
CA ASN A 32 5.95 11.23 1.93
C ASN A 32 5.78 10.75 3.38
N LEU A 33 4.71 10.04 3.67
CA LEU A 33 4.51 9.45 5.01
C LEU A 33 5.59 8.41 5.32
N ALA A 34 5.92 7.55 4.37
CA ALA A 34 6.97 6.56 4.54
C ALA A 34 8.32 7.22 4.83
N SER A 35 8.66 8.27 4.09
CA SER A 35 9.88 9.03 4.30
C SER A 35 9.91 9.68 5.69
N LEU A 36 8.78 10.26 6.12
CA LEU A 36 8.68 10.87 7.43
C LEU A 36 8.87 9.85 8.56
N PHE A 37 8.12 8.76 8.54
CA PHE A 37 8.21 7.76 9.60
C PHE A 37 9.56 7.06 9.64
N SER A 38 10.13 6.73 8.49
CA SER A 38 11.46 6.13 8.44
C SER A 38 12.54 7.07 8.97
N SER A 39 12.41 8.36 8.72
CA SER A 39 13.37 9.37 9.19
C SER A 39 13.40 9.50 10.71
N ILE A 40 12.29 9.22 11.38
CA ILE A 40 12.21 9.23 12.85
C ILE A 40 12.47 7.85 13.48
N GLY A 41 12.93 6.90 12.70
CA GLY A 41 13.38 5.60 13.21
C GLY A 41 12.34 4.48 13.18
N VAL A 42 11.16 4.70 12.60
CA VAL A 42 10.14 3.66 12.47
C VAL A 42 10.47 2.77 11.27
N LYS A 43 10.61 1.46 11.50
CA LYS A 43 10.82 0.48 10.42
C LYS A 43 9.56 0.41 9.56
N THR A 44 9.66 0.95 8.37
CA THR A 44 8.52 1.19 7.48
C THR A 44 8.69 0.42 6.17
N ALA A 45 7.61 -0.19 5.72
CA ALA A 45 7.51 -0.77 4.39
C ALA A 45 6.45 -0.04 3.57
N ILE A 46 6.75 0.16 2.29
CA ILE A 46 5.73 0.46 1.28
C ILE A 46 5.44 -0.84 0.54
N LEU A 47 4.17 -1.20 0.47
CA LEU A 47 3.67 -2.28 -0.38
C LEU A 47 2.84 -1.66 -1.50
N ASP A 48 3.34 -1.75 -2.72
CA ASP A 48 2.67 -1.18 -3.90
C ASP A 48 1.74 -2.21 -4.52
N MET A 49 0.44 -2.03 -4.30
CA MET A 49 -0.61 -2.86 -4.89
C MET A 49 -1.41 -2.10 -5.95
N THR A 50 -0.86 -1.02 -6.48
CA THR A 50 -1.48 -0.29 -7.60
C THR A 50 -1.35 -1.08 -8.89
N GLN A 51 -2.32 -0.95 -9.78
CA GLN A 51 -2.28 -1.59 -11.10
C GLN A 51 -1.09 -1.09 -11.93
N ASN A 52 -0.77 0.18 -11.82
CA ASN A 52 0.29 0.82 -12.60
C ASN A 52 1.69 0.66 -11.98
N ARG A 53 1.82 0.04 -10.82
CA ARG A 53 3.09 -0.16 -10.13
C ARG A 53 3.85 1.15 -9.93
N ASN A 54 3.19 2.12 -9.31
CA ASN A 54 3.71 3.49 -9.19
C ASN A 54 5.06 3.57 -8.49
N ALA A 55 5.29 2.73 -7.48
CA ALA A 55 6.55 2.72 -6.75
C ALA A 55 7.73 2.15 -7.57
N TYR A 56 7.46 1.31 -8.55
CA TYR A 56 8.51 0.73 -9.38
C TYR A 56 9.37 1.79 -10.04
N TYR A 57 8.73 2.77 -10.68
CA TYR A 57 9.46 3.81 -11.40
C TYR A 57 10.23 4.74 -10.48
N ILE A 58 9.68 5.01 -9.30
CA ILE A 58 10.30 5.91 -8.32
C ILE A 58 11.55 5.27 -7.70
N TYR A 59 11.46 4.00 -7.33
CA TYR A 59 12.48 3.37 -6.50
C TYR A 59 13.47 2.49 -7.25
N THR A 60 13.19 2.06 -8.46
CA THR A 60 14.16 1.27 -9.25
C THR A 60 15.11 2.12 -10.06
N ASN A 61 14.69 3.30 -10.52
CA ASN A 61 15.51 4.24 -11.27
C ASN A 61 16.30 3.57 -12.41
N ASN A 62 15.66 2.66 -13.15
CA ASN A 62 16.27 1.90 -14.25
C ASN A 62 17.45 1.01 -13.85
N ASP A 63 17.65 0.73 -12.57
CA ASP A 63 18.67 -0.18 -12.09
C ASP A 63 18.23 -1.63 -12.28
N GLU A 64 19.03 -2.43 -12.97
CA GLU A 64 18.68 -3.81 -13.30
C GLU A 64 18.62 -4.71 -12.05
N ASN A 65 19.48 -4.48 -11.05
CA ASN A 65 19.45 -5.23 -9.79
C ASN A 65 18.18 -4.94 -9.03
N LEU A 66 17.75 -3.68 -8.98
CA LEU A 66 16.51 -3.28 -8.30
C LEU A 66 15.28 -3.78 -9.07
N ARG A 67 15.36 -3.85 -10.40
CA ARG A 67 14.33 -4.47 -11.22
C ARG A 67 14.16 -5.95 -10.86
N GLN A 68 15.26 -6.69 -10.74
CA GLN A 68 15.22 -8.10 -10.38
C GLN A 68 14.65 -8.32 -8.97
N ILE A 69 15.03 -7.47 -8.02
CA ILE A 69 14.46 -7.49 -6.67
C ILE A 69 12.95 -7.30 -6.74
N SER A 70 12.47 -6.33 -7.53
CA SER A 70 11.04 -6.06 -7.69
C SER A 70 10.31 -7.23 -8.35
N TYR A 71 10.94 -7.90 -9.29
CA TYR A 71 10.36 -9.05 -9.99
C TYR A 71 10.01 -10.17 -9.01
N ASP A 72 10.85 -10.41 -8.02
CA ASP A 72 10.70 -11.51 -7.06
C ASP A 72 10.04 -11.10 -5.73
N ALA A 73 9.95 -9.80 -5.44
CA ALA A 73 9.67 -9.30 -4.09
C ALA A 73 8.36 -9.79 -3.48
N ILE A 74 7.26 -9.69 -4.22
CA ILE A 74 5.92 -10.03 -3.69
C ILE A 74 5.77 -11.55 -3.55
N GLU A 75 6.26 -12.30 -4.52
CA GLU A 75 6.25 -13.76 -4.48
C GLU A 75 7.06 -14.29 -3.28
N LYS A 76 8.21 -13.69 -3.01
CA LYS A 76 8.99 -14.01 -1.82
C LYS A 76 8.25 -13.70 -0.53
N LEU A 77 7.55 -12.56 -0.46
CA LEU A 77 6.71 -12.23 0.70
C LEU A 77 5.65 -13.29 0.96
N GLU A 78 5.00 -13.78 -0.09
CA GLU A 78 4.00 -14.84 0.02
C GLU A 78 4.60 -16.11 0.60
N ASN A 79 5.87 -16.38 0.35
CA ASN A 79 6.61 -17.53 0.84
C ASN A 79 7.39 -17.25 2.14
N GLY A 80 7.13 -16.14 2.80
CA GLY A 80 7.71 -15.84 4.11
C GLY A 80 9.05 -15.12 4.08
N VAL A 81 9.50 -14.64 2.91
CA VAL A 81 10.80 -13.98 2.74
C VAL A 81 10.60 -12.49 2.42
N ALA A 82 11.16 -11.63 3.24
CA ALA A 82 11.07 -10.18 3.08
C ALA A 82 12.35 -9.62 2.45
N GLU A 83 12.38 -9.53 1.14
CA GLU A 83 13.47 -8.96 0.36
C GLU A 83 12.93 -7.92 -0.62
N GLY A 84 12.95 -6.67 -0.24
CA GLY A 84 12.51 -5.55 -1.07
C GLY A 84 13.63 -4.58 -1.39
N ILE A 85 13.27 -3.48 -2.02
CA ILE A 85 14.20 -2.40 -2.33
C ILE A 85 14.48 -1.59 -1.06
N LYS A 86 15.72 -1.55 -0.63
CA LYS A 86 16.16 -0.70 0.48
C LYS A 86 16.26 0.75 0.01
N ALA A 87 15.21 1.52 0.23
CA ALA A 87 15.18 2.93 -0.16
C ALA A 87 15.91 3.82 0.84
N ASP A 88 15.89 3.46 2.11
CA ASP A 88 16.59 4.16 3.19
C ASP A 88 16.83 3.16 4.34
N ARG A 89 17.52 3.61 5.38
CA ARG A 89 17.86 2.77 6.54
C ARG A 89 16.65 2.05 7.15
N ASN A 90 15.53 2.75 7.27
CA ASN A 90 14.31 2.23 7.86
C ASN A 90 13.16 2.14 6.86
N LEU A 91 13.44 2.18 5.56
CA LEU A 91 12.42 2.13 4.52
C LEU A 91 12.75 1.07 3.49
N THR A 92 11.88 0.09 3.35
CA THR A 92 11.94 -0.95 2.33
C THR A 92 10.69 -0.89 1.46
N VAL A 93 10.86 -1.00 0.16
CA VAL A 93 9.77 -0.89 -0.82
C VAL A 93 9.57 -2.23 -1.52
N TYR A 94 8.33 -2.68 -1.53
CA TYR A 94 7.89 -3.90 -2.20
C TYR A 94 6.94 -3.51 -3.32
N THR A 95 7.37 -3.69 -4.53
CA THR A 95 6.59 -3.42 -5.75
C THR A 95 6.76 -4.57 -6.73
N ALA A 96 6.18 -4.46 -7.90
CA ALA A 96 6.29 -5.45 -8.95
C ALA A 96 6.67 -4.79 -10.27
N VAL A 97 7.18 -5.58 -11.19
CA VAL A 97 7.55 -5.08 -12.51
C VAL A 97 6.28 -4.79 -13.32
N PRO A 98 6.13 -3.59 -13.88
CA PRO A 98 4.95 -3.25 -14.69
C PRO A 98 4.80 -4.19 -15.89
N GLY A 99 3.57 -4.57 -16.20
CA GLY A 99 3.25 -5.44 -17.32
C GLY A 99 3.42 -6.93 -17.05
N GLU A 100 4.00 -7.31 -15.92
CA GLU A 100 4.07 -8.71 -15.51
C GLU A 100 2.77 -9.11 -14.81
N GLU A 101 2.09 -10.11 -15.35
CA GLU A 101 0.88 -10.65 -14.74
C GLU A 101 1.25 -11.67 -13.66
N LYS A 102 1.02 -11.29 -12.41
CA LYS A 102 1.21 -12.16 -11.25
C LYS A 102 -0.01 -12.08 -10.34
N ASP A 103 -0.33 -13.19 -9.69
CA ASP A 103 -1.42 -13.23 -8.71
C ASP A 103 -0.88 -12.81 -7.34
N PHE A 104 -1.37 -11.68 -6.85
CA PHE A 104 -1.03 -11.16 -5.52
C PHE A 104 -2.23 -11.18 -4.57
N SER A 105 -3.21 -12.06 -4.81
CA SER A 105 -4.45 -12.11 -4.02
C SER A 105 -4.28 -12.68 -2.62
N ASN A 106 -3.17 -13.37 -2.33
CA ASN A 106 -2.91 -13.92 -1.01
C ASN A 106 -2.40 -12.83 -0.04
N ALA A 107 -3.26 -11.86 0.24
CA ALA A 107 -2.93 -10.70 1.05
C ALA A 107 -2.49 -11.06 2.46
N GLU A 108 -3.15 -12.03 3.09
CA GLU A 108 -2.83 -12.41 4.47
C GLU A 108 -1.37 -12.91 4.60
N ALA A 109 -0.93 -13.80 3.70
CA ALA A 109 0.43 -14.30 3.72
C ALA A 109 1.46 -13.20 3.50
N ILE A 110 1.21 -12.33 2.52
CA ILE A 110 2.09 -11.21 2.18
C ILE A 110 2.19 -10.24 3.36
N LEU A 111 1.06 -9.83 3.93
CA LEU A 111 1.04 -8.89 5.04
C LEU A 111 1.60 -9.48 6.33
N THR A 112 1.42 -10.77 6.56
CA THR A 112 2.02 -11.46 7.72
C THR A 112 3.54 -11.37 7.67
N THR A 113 4.13 -11.66 6.51
CA THR A 113 5.59 -11.58 6.34
C THR A 113 6.09 -10.14 6.54
N LEU A 114 5.40 -9.16 5.99
CA LEU A 114 5.75 -7.75 6.20
C LEU A 114 5.65 -7.35 7.67
N ALA A 115 4.58 -7.70 8.35
CA ALA A 115 4.37 -7.35 9.75
C ALA A 115 5.40 -7.98 10.69
N LYS A 116 5.95 -9.14 10.33
CA LYS A 116 7.05 -9.75 11.09
C LYS A 116 8.34 -8.94 11.02
N ASN A 117 8.56 -8.24 9.92
CA ASN A 117 9.82 -7.55 9.63
C ASN A 117 9.75 -6.03 9.86
N GLU A 118 8.57 -5.45 9.80
CA GLU A 118 8.36 -4.00 9.83
C GLU A 118 7.39 -3.61 10.93
N SER A 119 7.52 -2.40 11.45
CA SER A 119 6.59 -1.85 12.44
C SER A 119 5.40 -1.17 11.78
N LEU A 120 5.61 -0.56 10.62
CA LEU A 120 4.58 0.15 9.86
C LEU A 120 4.57 -0.33 8.43
N VAL A 121 3.42 -0.79 7.95
CA VAL A 121 3.21 -1.18 6.56
C VAL A 121 2.21 -0.21 5.94
N LEU A 122 2.64 0.51 4.92
CA LEU A 122 1.79 1.41 4.14
C LEU A 122 1.50 0.75 2.79
N ILE A 123 0.24 0.45 2.55
CA ILE A 123 -0.19 -0.18 1.30
C ILE A 123 -0.69 0.90 0.36
N ASP A 124 -0.04 1.06 -0.78
CA ASP A 124 -0.48 1.95 -1.85
C ASP A 124 -1.45 1.19 -2.75
N CYS A 125 -2.72 1.60 -2.74
CA CYS A 125 -3.80 0.89 -3.40
C CYS A 125 -4.51 1.78 -4.41
N ASP A 126 -5.16 1.14 -5.36
CA ASP A 126 -6.17 1.73 -6.23
C ASP A 126 -7.48 0.93 -6.14
N PHE A 127 -8.46 1.25 -6.99
CA PHE A 127 -9.74 0.55 -6.95
C PHE A 127 -9.69 -0.87 -7.52
N ASN A 128 -8.57 -1.27 -8.12
CA ASN A 128 -8.34 -2.62 -8.64
C ASN A 128 -7.53 -3.51 -7.69
N THR A 129 -7.06 -2.96 -6.57
CA THR A 129 -6.32 -3.72 -5.57
C THR A 129 -7.21 -4.83 -4.99
N PRO A 130 -6.71 -6.07 -4.85
CA PRO A 130 -7.50 -7.16 -4.26
C PRO A 130 -8.03 -6.79 -2.88
N LEU A 131 -9.27 -7.17 -2.62
CA LEU A 131 -9.99 -6.74 -1.40
C LEU A 131 -9.35 -7.24 -0.11
N GLY A 132 -8.59 -8.33 -0.17
CA GLY A 132 -7.88 -8.87 1.00
C GLY A 132 -6.93 -7.86 1.65
N TYR A 133 -6.37 -6.93 0.89
CA TYR A 133 -5.49 -5.90 1.44
C TYR A 133 -6.25 -4.90 2.29
N PHE A 134 -7.46 -4.55 1.90
CA PHE A 134 -8.34 -3.70 2.71
C PHE A 134 -8.90 -4.43 3.92
N ALA A 135 -9.25 -5.70 3.73
CA ALA A 135 -9.78 -6.54 4.81
C ALA A 135 -8.77 -6.71 5.95
N ASN A 136 -7.49 -6.81 5.63
CA ASN A 136 -6.42 -7.05 6.60
C ASN A 136 -5.73 -5.76 7.07
N ALA A 137 -6.09 -4.61 6.55
CA ALA A 137 -5.57 -3.33 7.03
C ALA A 137 -6.32 -2.90 8.29
N GLN A 138 -5.61 -2.27 9.21
CA GLN A 138 -6.20 -1.73 10.45
C GLN A 138 -6.89 -0.40 10.21
N GLU A 139 -6.40 0.38 9.24
CA GLU A 139 -6.99 1.64 8.82
C GLU A 139 -6.98 1.73 7.29
N ILE A 140 -8.00 2.37 6.75
CA ILE A 140 -8.12 2.67 5.32
C ILE A 140 -8.26 4.17 5.16
N TYR A 141 -7.31 4.78 4.45
CA TYR A 141 -7.37 6.20 4.10
C TYR A 141 -7.86 6.36 2.68
N LEU A 142 -8.92 7.12 2.51
CA LEU A 142 -9.42 7.51 1.21
C LEU A 142 -8.76 8.82 0.79
N VAL A 143 -7.96 8.76 -0.26
CA VAL A 143 -7.33 9.94 -0.84
C VAL A 143 -8.22 10.43 -1.96
N GLN A 144 -8.94 11.51 -1.70
CA GLN A 144 -9.97 12.01 -2.57
C GLN A 144 -9.58 13.36 -3.18
N SER A 145 -9.65 13.44 -4.50
CA SER A 145 -9.61 14.71 -5.22
C SER A 145 -11.01 15.31 -5.26
N MET A 146 -11.08 16.61 -5.36
CA MET A 146 -12.35 17.32 -5.59
C MET A 146 -12.84 17.20 -7.05
N ASP A 147 -12.16 16.39 -7.85
CA ASP A 147 -12.54 16.13 -9.24
C ASP A 147 -13.77 15.22 -9.29
N ILE A 148 -14.81 15.69 -9.96
CA ILE A 148 -16.08 14.97 -10.12
C ILE A 148 -15.90 13.60 -10.79
N LEU A 149 -14.89 13.43 -11.65
CA LEU A 149 -14.61 12.17 -12.33
C LEU A 149 -14.17 11.05 -11.37
N THR A 150 -13.74 11.38 -10.17
CA THR A 150 -13.30 10.40 -9.18
C THR A 150 -14.38 10.00 -8.18
N ILE A 151 -15.49 10.75 -8.13
CA ILE A 151 -16.55 10.53 -7.14
C ILE A 151 -17.30 9.23 -7.42
N GLN A 152 -17.64 8.93 -8.68
CA GLN A 152 -18.37 7.72 -9.02
C GLN A 152 -17.59 6.43 -8.73
N PRO A 153 -16.33 6.29 -9.18
CA PRO A 153 -15.51 5.13 -8.82
C PRO A 153 -15.34 4.96 -7.32
N LEU A 154 -15.17 6.05 -6.59
CA LEU A 154 -15.07 6.02 -5.13
C LEU A 154 -16.35 5.50 -4.48
N THR A 155 -17.50 6.00 -4.92
CA THR A 155 -18.81 5.58 -4.38
C THR A 155 -19.04 4.08 -4.61
N ALA A 156 -18.74 3.60 -5.81
CA ALA A 156 -18.87 2.17 -6.14
C ALA A 156 -17.96 1.30 -5.27
N PHE A 157 -16.72 1.74 -5.07
CA PHE A 157 -15.74 1.07 -4.24
C PHE A 157 -16.20 0.99 -2.77
N LEU A 158 -16.65 2.10 -2.19
CA LEU A 158 -17.14 2.14 -0.81
C LEU A 158 -18.35 1.22 -0.61
N ARG A 159 -19.25 1.20 -1.58
CA ARG A 159 -20.42 0.31 -1.55
C ARG A 159 -20.00 -1.16 -1.55
N GLU A 160 -19.01 -1.51 -2.34
CA GLU A 160 -18.48 -2.87 -2.38
C GLU A 160 -17.85 -3.26 -1.04
N LEU A 161 -17.03 -2.41 -0.44
CA LEU A 161 -16.42 -2.68 0.87
C LEU A 161 -17.49 -2.85 1.94
N LYS A 162 -18.52 -2.02 1.92
CA LYS A 162 -19.63 -2.10 2.88
C LYS A 162 -20.44 -3.39 2.70
N THR A 163 -20.76 -3.74 1.46
CA THR A 163 -21.52 -4.95 1.14
C THR A 163 -20.79 -6.21 1.59
N LYS A 164 -19.47 -6.23 1.47
CA LYS A 164 -18.63 -7.38 1.87
C LYS A 164 -18.26 -7.37 3.35
N GLY A 165 -18.75 -6.41 4.13
CA GLY A 165 -18.49 -6.33 5.56
C GLY A 165 -17.06 -5.91 5.92
N ILE A 166 -16.30 -5.39 4.98
CA ILE A 166 -14.90 -4.95 5.20
C ILE A 166 -14.85 -3.56 5.83
N LEU A 167 -15.78 -2.69 5.45
CA LEU A 167 -15.80 -1.30 5.88
C LEU A 167 -16.60 -1.13 7.16
N ASN A 168 -15.98 -0.57 8.19
CA ASN A 168 -16.66 -0.05 9.39
C ASN A 168 -16.17 1.37 9.68
N GLU A 169 -16.91 2.08 10.51
CA GLU A 169 -16.63 3.49 10.81
C GLU A 169 -15.29 3.72 11.51
N GLU A 170 -14.87 2.77 12.34
CA GLU A 170 -13.61 2.87 13.07
C GLU A 170 -12.40 2.72 12.14
N LYS A 171 -12.56 1.97 11.06
CA LYS A 171 -11.47 1.65 10.14
C LYS A 171 -11.27 2.73 9.08
N LEU A 172 -12.34 3.42 8.69
CA LEU A 172 -12.31 4.38 7.60
C LEU A 172 -11.76 5.73 8.05
N ARG A 173 -10.80 6.25 7.30
CA ARG A 173 -10.25 7.60 7.42
C ARG A 173 -10.33 8.29 6.07
N ALA A 174 -10.64 9.57 6.07
CA ALA A 174 -10.72 10.37 4.83
C ALA A 174 -9.62 11.41 4.80
N VAL A 175 -8.87 11.43 3.70
CA VAL A 175 -7.87 12.45 3.42
C VAL A 175 -8.29 13.14 2.12
N VAL A 176 -8.58 14.43 2.21
CA VAL A 176 -8.88 15.24 1.03
C VAL A 176 -7.59 15.85 0.54
N ASN A 177 -7.15 15.40 -0.63
CA ASN A 177 -6.01 16.00 -1.31
C ASN A 177 -6.48 17.24 -2.05
N LYS A 178 -6.26 18.40 -1.45
CA LYS A 178 -6.47 19.68 -2.13
C LYS A 178 -5.25 19.94 -2.99
N GLU A 179 -5.39 19.78 -4.30
CA GLU A 179 -4.39 20.33 -5.21
C GLU A 179 -4.37 21.85 -5.01
N ILE A 180 -3.32 22.33 -4.37
CA ILE A 180 -3.01 23.74 -4.37
C ILE A 180 -2.50 24.04 -5.76
N ARG A 181 -3.39 24.45 -6.67
CA ARG A 181 -2.96 25.04 -7.92
C ARG A 181 -2.40 26.41 -7.60
N VAL A 182 -1.08 26.49 -7.61
CA VAL A 182 -0.43 27.79 -7.65
C VAL A 182 -0.83 28.42 -8.98
N ARG A 183 -1.74 29.37 -8.91
CA ARG A 183 -2.04 30.23 -10.04
C ARG A 183 -0.84 31.16 -10.21
N GLY A 184 0.01 30.80 -11.16
CA GLY A 184 1.00 31.74 -11.66
C GLY A 184 0.33 32.80 -12.50
#